data_9c5c6d75e89a2d57e2d8f59bc7e2dcb4
#
_entry.id   9c5c6d75e89a2d57e2d8f59bc7e2dcb4
#
_cell.length_a   1.000
_cell.length_b   1.000
_cell.length_c   1.000
_cell.angle_alpha   90.00
_cell.angle_beta   90.00
_cell.angle_gamma   90.00
#
_symmetry.space_group_name_H-M   'P 1'
#
loop_
_entity.id
_entity.type
_entity.pdbx_description
1 polymer ?
#
loop_
_entity_poly.entity_id
_entity_poly.type
_entity_poly.pdbx_seq_one_letter_code
_entity_poly.pdbx_strand_id
1 'polypeptide(L)'
;LSRALEGVAPEQIALCLDATGPTPVDRAAQVIEAVLEGNPRGETVALILADAVLVKSLGQDLVLPLLSLALKARDLQLRGADLRLACHRAVGVGVRQALPLAAELSRAAVRLRAVAPKLRAKGATRAVDLFLSRDALAPSALDFMSDRAARRLCDRLVSQGAIREL
;
A
#
# COMPACT_ATOMS: atom_id res chain seq x y z
N LEU A 1 -7.57 -0.88 5.62
CA LEU A 1 -6.93 -1.66 6.70
C LEU A 1 -7.91 -1.93 7.84
N SER A 2 -8.60 -0.94 8.41
CA SER A 2 -9.54 -1.12 9.51
C SER A 2 -10.57 -2.23 9.27
N ARG A 3 -11.23 -2.21 8.11
CA ARG A 3 -12.31 -3.17 7.79
C ARG A 3 -11.84 -4.62 7.67
N ALA A 4 -10.59 -4.84 7.23
CA ALA A 4 -10.03 -6.19 7.10
C ALA A 4 -9.59 -6.78 8.45
N LEU A 5 -9.35 -5.93 9.44
CA LEU A 5 -9.00 -6.31 10.81
C LEU A 5 -10.18 -6.26 11.79
N GLU A 6 -11.39 -5.91 11.29
CA GLU A 6 -12.62 -5.98 12.10
C GLU A 6 -12.83 -7.41 12.60
N GLY A 7 -12.91 -7.57 13.92
CA GLY A 7 -13.05 -8.89 14.57
C GLY A 7 -11.74 -9.59 14.97
N VAL A 8 -10.57 -8.99 14.68
CA VAL A 8 -9.29 -9.47 15.25
C VAL A 8 -9.05 -8.79 16.59
N ALA A 9 -8.84 -9.57 17.65
CA ALA A 9 -8.58 -9.02 18.98
C ALA A 9 -7.27 -8.18 18.98
N PRO A 10 -7.26 -6.99 19.61
CA PRO A 10 -6.05 -6.15 19.69
C PRO A 10 -4.84 -6.88 20.26
N GLU A 11 -5.06 -7.79 21.22
CA GLU A 11 -4.03 -8.61 21.85
C GLU A 11 -3.39 -9.57 20.85
N GLN A 12 -4.19 -10.13 19.94
CA GLN A 12 -3.69 -10.99 18.87
C GLN A 12 -2.85 -10.20 17.86
N ILE A 13 -3.26 -8.98 17.53
CA ILE A 13 -2.48 -8.09 16.67
C ILE A 13 -1.14 -7.76 17.33
N ALA A 14 -1.15 -7.40 18.63
CA ALA A 14 0.07 -7.10 19.37
C ALA A 14 1.01 -8.31 19.40
N LEU A 15 0.49 -9.51 19.69
CA LEU A 15 1.27 -10.74 19.72
C LEU A 15 1.91 -11.02 18.34
N CYS A 16 1.18 -10.83 17.25
CA CYS A 16 1.73 -10.98 15.90
C CYS A 16 2.83 -9.97 15.63
N LEU A 17 2.65 -8.70 16.03
CA LEU A 17 3.64 -7.64 15.81
C LEU A 17 4.93 -7.83 16.63
N ASP A 18 4.89 -8.63 17.68
CA ASP A 18 6.04 -8.99 18.53
C ASP A 18 6.64 -10.36 18.16
N ALA A 19 6.26 -10.92 17.02
CA ALA A 19 6.80 -12.18 16.51
C ALA A 19 8.33 -12.14 16.43
N THR A 20 8.97 -13.20 16.90
CA THR A 20 10.42 -13.37 16.93
C THR A 20 10.87 -14.35 15.85
N GLY A 21 12.10 -14.23 15.40
CA GLY A 21 12.65 -15.13 14.39
C GLY A 21 13.99 -14.62 13.84
N PRO A 22 14.77 -15.49 13.19
CA PRO A 22 16.12 -15.17 12.73
C PRO A 22 16.15 -14.08 11.67
N THR A 23 15.14 -14.02 10.80
CA THR A 23 15.02 -12.98 9.77
C THR A 23 13.66 -12.31 9.79
N PRO A 24 13.51 -11.09 9.24
CA PRO A 24 12.21 -10.44 9.06
C PRO A 24 11.18 -11.31 8.32
N VAL A 25 11.62 -12.07 7.31
CA VAL A 25 10.75 -12.95 6.53
C VAL A 25 10.30 -14.16 7.34
N ASP A 26 11.18 -14.74 8.19
CA ASP A 26 10.80 -15.83 9.08
C ASP A 26 9.72 -15.41 10.09
N ARG A 27 9.84 -14.19 10.64
CA ARG A 27 8.83 -13.62 11.54
C ARG A 27 7.47 -13.46 10.83
N ALA A 28 7.49 -12.95 9.60
CA ALA A 28 6.28 -12.81 8.79
C ALA A 28 5.64 -14.18 8.47
N ALA A 29 6.45 -15.19 8.15
CA ALA A 29 5.96 -16.55 7.91
C ALA A 29 5.31 -17.16 9.17
N GLN A 30 5.91 -16.97 10.35
CA GLN A 30 5.31 -17.42 11.62
C GLN A 30 3.96 -16.76 11.89
N VAL A 31 3.80 -15.48 11.56
CA VAL A 31 2.52 -14.77 11.70
C VAL A 31 1.46 -15.38 10.78
N ILE A 32 1.82 -15.72 9.53
CA ILE A 32 0.89 -16.41 8.62
C ILE A 32 0.44 -17.74 9.23
N GLU A 33 1.36 -18.56 9.72
CA GLU A 33 1.04 -19.83 10.36
C GLU A 33 0.10 -19.65 11.56
N ALA A 34 0.49 -18.78 12.51
CA ALA A 34 -0.28 -18.56 13.72
C ALA A 34 -1.71 -18.06 13.46
N VAL A 35 -1.88 -17.14 12.51
CA VAL A 35 -3.20 -16.63 12.15
C VAL A 35 -4.07 -17.71 11.49
N LEU A 36 -3.48 -18.49 10.56
CA LEU A 36 -4.23 -19.52 9.83
C LEU A 36 -4.50 -20.77 10.66
N GLU A 37 -3.70 -21.07 11.69
CA GLU A 37 -4.00 -22.09 12.67
C GLU A 37 -5.24 -21.74 13.50
N GLY A 38 -5.33 -20.49 13.96
CA GLY A 38 -6.47 -19.98 14.72
C GLY A 38 -7.72 -19.71 13.87
N ASN A 39 -7.52 -19.28 12.62
CA ASN A 39 -8.59 -18.98 11.68
C ASN A 39 -8.20 -19.36 10.23
N PRO A 40 -8.55 -20.58 9.77
CA PRO A 40 -8.22 -21.05 8.42
C PRO A 40 -8.76 -20.18 7.27
N ARG A 41 -9.78 -19.36 7.53
CA ARG A 41 -10.35 -18.41 6.56
C ARG A 41 -9.75 -17.00 6.67
N GLY A 42 -8.80 -16.81 7.57
CA GLY A 42 -8.14 -15.53 7.86
C GLY A 42 -7.03 -15.13 6.89
N GLU A 43 -7.02 -15.62 5.64
CA GLU A 43 -5.93 -15.39 4.68
C GLU A 43 -5.59 -13.90 4.51
N THR A 44 -6.60 -13.04 4.36
CA THR A 44 -6.40 -11.59 4.23
C THR A 44 -5.76 -10.99 5.48
N VAL A 45 -6.23 -11.40 6.65
CA VAL A 45 -5.68 -10.93 7.94
C VAL A 45 -4.24 -11.40 8.10
N ALA A 46 -3.97 -12.68 7.80
CA ALA A 46 -2.63 -13.26 7.87
C ALA A 46 -1.64 -12.48 7.00
N LEU A 47 -2.00 -12.16 5.76
CA LEU A 47 -1.16 -11.40 4.83
C LEU A 47 -0.92 -9.96 5.30
N ILE A 48 -1.96 -9.26 5.77
CA ILE A 48 -1.83 -7.89 6.27
C ILE A 48 -0.90 -7.84 7.49
N LEU A 49 -1.08 -8.76 8.45
CA LEU A 49 -0.25 -8.80 9.65
C LEU A 49 1.19 -9.23 9.32
N ALA A 50 1.38 -10.16 8.40
CA ALA A 50 2.71 -10.58 7.95
C ALA A 50 3.48 -9.44 7.26
N ASP A 51 2.82 -8.68 6.36
CA ASP A 51 3.43 -7.50 5.74
C ASP A 51 3.75 -6.42 6.79
N ALA A 52 2.90 -6.22 7.80
CA ALA A 52 3.16 -5.28 8.89
C ALA A 52 4.37 -5.68 9.74
N VAL A 53 4.49 -6.97 10.08
CA VAL A 53 5.63 -7.51 10.84
C VAL A 53 6.92 -7.43 10.04
N LEU A 54 6.86 -7.76 8.75
CA LEU A 54 8.00 -7.65 7.84
C LEU A 54 8.56 -6.23 7.84
N VAL A 55 7.69 -5.24 7.65
CA VAL A 55 8.05 -3.82 7.56
C VAL A 55 8.53 -3.28 8.90
N LYS A 56 7.85 -3.60 10.01
CA LYS A 56 8.30 -3.26 11.38
C LYS A 56 9.70 -3.83 11.65
N SER A 57 9.95 -5.08 11.26
CA SER A 57 11.24 -5.74 11.44
C SER A 57 12.37 -5.13 10.61
N LEU A 58 12.01 -4.43 9.52
CA LEU A 58 12.94 -3.65 8.69
C LEU A 58 13.13 -2.20 9.16
N GLY A 59 12.49 -1.81 10.26
CA GLY A 59 12.56 -0.45 10.79
C GLY A 59 11.85 0.60 9.94
N GLN A 60 10.81 0.20 9.19
CA GLN A 60 10.04 1.09 8.34
C GLN A 60 8.67 1.39 8.96
N ASP A 61 8.15 2.61 8.75
CA ASP A 61 6.86 3.05 9.29
C ASP A 61 5.69 2.81 8.33
N LEU A 62 5.97 2.56 7.03
CA LEU A 62 4.96 2.38 6.00
C LEU A 62 4.86 0.90 5.60
N VAL A 63 3.69 0.32 5.77
CA VAL A 63 3.43 -1.06 5.36
C VAL A 63 3.41 -1.16 3.84
N LEU A 64 4.32 -1.97 3.30
CA LEU A 64 4.38 -2.32 1.90
C LEU A 64 3.80 -3.73 1.71
N PRO A 65 2.84 -3.93 0.80
CA PRO A 65 2.15 -5.20 0.61
C PRO A 65 3.00 -6.20 -0.20
N LEU A 66 4.22 -6.51 0.25
CA LEU A 66 5.17 -7.32 -0.50
C LEU A 66 4.75 -8.80 -0.58
N LEU A 67 4.30 -9.36 0.55
CA LEU A 67 3.80 -10.74 0.62
C LEU A 67 2.41 -10.83 0.01
N SER A 68 1.52 -9.88 0.33
CA SER A 68 0.16 -9.83 -0.21
C SER A 68 0.10 -9.75 -1.74
N LEU A 69 1.07 -9.13 -2.39
CA LEU A 69 1.14 -9.04 -3.86
C LEU A 69 1.64 -10.31 -4.53
N ALA A 70 2.41 -11.14 -3.84
CA ALA A 70 3.16 -12.20 -4.48
C ALA A 70 2.81 -13.62 -4.01
N LEU A 71 2.37 -13.79 -2.74
CA LEU A 71 1.90 -15.09 -2.26
C LEU A 71 0.55 -15.43 -2.89
N LYS A 72 0.42 -16.68 -3.30
CA LYS A 72 -0.83 -17.24 -3.84
C LYS A 72 -1.56 -18.01 -2.74
N ALA A 73 -2.87 -18.20 -2.89
CA ALA A 73 -3.67 -18.98 -1.95
C ALA A 73 -3.09 -20.38 -1.66
N ARG A 74 -2.53 -21.04 -2.67
CA ARG A 74 -1.86 -22.33 -2.50
C ARG A 74 -0.61 -22.29 -1.61
N ASP A 75 0.09 -21.14 -1.62
CA ASP A 75 1.31 -20.98 -0.82
C ASP A 75 0.98 -20.83 0.67
N LEU A 76 -0.22 -20.30 0.98
CA LEU A 76 -0.74 -20.17 2.34
C LEU A 76 -1.13 -21.53 2.97
N GLN A 77 -1.21 -22.60 2.17
CA GLN A 77 -1.41 -23.96 2.67
C GLN A 77 -0.11 -24.64 3.10
N LEU A 78 1.03 -24.07 2.74
CA LEU A 78 2.36 -24.55 3.14
C LEU A 78 2.61 -24.30 4.63
N ARG A 79 3.55 -25.03 5.22
CA ARG A 79 3.95 -24.92 6.63
C ARG A 79 5.46 -25.01 6.78
N GLY A 80 5.95 -24.52 7.90
CA GLY A 80 7.35 -24.64 8.28
C GLY A 80 8.34 -24.11 7.23
N ALA A 81 9.28 -24.93 6.84
CA ALA A 81 10.33 -24.54 5.90
C ALA A 81 9.81 -24.17 4.51
N ASP A 82 8.76 -24.85 4.03
CA ASP A 82 8.19 -24.60 2.71
C ASP A 82 7.47 -23.25 2.66
N LEU A 83 6.73 -22.88 3.70
CA LEU A 83 6.11 -21.56 3.79
C LEU A 83 7.17 -20.45 3.88
N ARG A 84 8.22 -20.64 4.70
CA ARG A 84 9.33 -19.69 4.78
C ARG A 84 9.98 -19.45 3.41
N LEU A 85 10.25 -20.53 2.68
CA LEU A 85 10.82 -20.45 1.34
C LEU A 85 9.89 -19.73 0.36
N ALA A 86 8.58 -19.99 0.43
CA ALA A 86 7.57 -19.29 -0.37
C ALA A 86 7.56 -17.80 -0.03
N CYS A 87 7.61 -17.40 1.24
CA CYS A 87 7.69 -16.01 1.69
C CYS A 87 8.97 -15.32 1.18
N HIS A 88 10.14 -15.95 1.26
CA HIS A 88 11.37 -15.39 0.70
C HIS A 88 11.27 -15.13 -0.81
N ARG A 89 10.70 -16.08 -1.56
CA ARG A 89 10.46 -15.89 -3.00
C ARG A 89 9.46 -14.76 -3.26
N ALA A 90 8.39 -14.70 -2.47
CA ALA A 90 7.35 -13.69 -2.58
C ALA A 90 7.90 -12.27 -2.34
N VAL A 91 8.70 -12.05 -1.30
CA VAL A 91 9.37 -10.76 -1.06
C VAL A 91 10.22 -10.36 -2.25
N GLY A 92 11.01 -11.27 -2.81
CA GLY A 92 11.81 -10.98 -4.01
C GLY A 92 10.98 -10.62 -5.24
N VAL A 93 9.80 -11.24 -5.42
CA VAL A 93 8.86 -10.89 -6.50
C VAL A 93 8.21 -9.54 -6.20
N GLY A 94 7.70 -9.33 -4.99
CA GLY A 94 7.05 -8.09 -4.56
C GLY A 94 7.95 -6.87 -4.73
N VAL A 95 9.21 -6.96 -4.32
CA VAL A 95 10.20 -5.89 -4.49
C VAL A 95 10.43 -5.57 -5.98
N ARG A 96 10.60 -6.59 -6.83
CA ARG A 96 10.77 -6.36 -8.26
C ARG A 96 9.57 -5.68 -8.92
N GLN A 97 8.36 -5.91 -8.43
CA GLN A 97 7.15 -5.25 -8.91
C GLN A 97 7.00 -3.83 -8.32
N ALA A 98 7.31 -3.65 -7.04
CA ALA A 98 7.14 -2.38 -6.34
C ALA A 98 8.14 -1.30 -6.79
N LEU A 99 9.39 -1.66 -7.07
CA LEU A 99 10.43 -0.69 -7.43
C LEU A 99 10.11 0.15 -8.68
N PRO A 100 9.69 -0.44 -9.82
CA PRO A 100 9.31 0.35 -11.00
C PRO A 100 8.11 1.26 -10.72
N LEU A 101 7.11 0.76 -10.00
CA LEU A 101 5.92 1.52 -9.62
C LEU A 101 6.28 2.70 -8.72
N ALA A 102 7.11 2.49 -7.69
CA ALA A 102 7.57 3.56 -6.81
C ALA A 102 8.34 4.63 -7.59
N ALA A 103 9.19 4.24 -8.54
CA ALA A 103 9.90 5.16 -9.41
C ALA A 103 8.95 5.95 -10.33
N GLU A 104 7.89 5.32 -10.85
CA GLU A 104 6.88 5.98 -11.66
C GLU A 104 6.08 7.00 -10.84
N LEU A 105 5.58 6.61 -9.67
CA LEU A 105 4.84 7.47 -8.75
C LEU A 105 5.68 8.65 -8.28
N SER A 106 6.96 8.41 -7.97
CA SER A 106 7.88 9.48 -7.58
C SER A 106 8.05 10.52 -8.71
N ARG A 107 8.27 10.07 -9.94
CA ARG A 107 8.37 10.96 -11.11
C ARG A 107 7.05 11.72 -11.36
N ALA A 108 5.90 11.07 -11.20
CA ALA A 108 4.59 11.71 -11.32
C ALA A 108 4.39 12.78 -10.25
N ALA A 109 4.73 12.49 -9.00
CA ALA A 109 4.67 13.44 -7.90
C ALA A 109 5.58 14.67 -8.11
N VAL A 110 6.81 14.46 -8.61
CA VAL A 110 7.73 15.56 -8.95
C VAL A 110 7.12 16.44 -10.03
N ARG A 111 6.57 15.86 -11.11
CA ARG A 111 5.91 16.63 -12.17
C ARG A 111 4.73 17.45 -11.65
N LEU A 112 3.87 16.83 -10.83
CA LEU A 112 2.71 17.51 -10.27
C LEU A 112 3.11 18.65 -9.36
N ARG A 113 4.10 18.46 -8.48
CA ARG A 113 4.66 19.52 -7.62
C ARG A 113 5.29 20.66 -8.41
N ALA A 114 5.96 20.38 -9.52
CA ALA A 114 6.58 21.39 -10.38
C ALA A 114 5.55 22.28 -11.11
N VAL A 115 4.36 21.76 -11.36
CA VAL A 115 3.25 22.49 -11.98
C VAL A 115 2.45 23.30 -10.93
N ALA A 116 2.37 22.85 -9.70
CA ALA A 116 1.59 23.47 -8.64
C ALA A 116 1.78 25.00 -8.49
N PRO A 117 3.01 25.56 -8.47
CA PRO A 117 3.22 27.00 -8.35
C PRO A 117 2.69 27.81 -9.55
N LYS A 118 2.50 27.19 -10.70
CA LYS A 118 2.00 27.81 -11.93
C LYS A 118 0.46 27.91 -11.98
N LEU A 119 -0.21 27.28 -11.01
CA LEU A 119 -1.67 27.24 -10.91
C LEU A 119 -2.15 28.46 -10.12
N ARG A 120 -2.92 29.36 -10.77
CA ARG A 120 -3.46 30.56 -10.15
C ARG A 120 -4.84 30.36 -9.49
N ALA A 121 -5.40 29.14 -9.56
CA ALA A 121 -6.72 28.85 -9.02
C ALA A 121 -6.71 28.84 -7.49
N LYS A 122 -7.68 29.48 -6.86
CA LYS A 122 -7.88 29.38 -5.42
C LYS A 122 -8.15 27.93 -5.06
N GLY A 123 -7.36 27.35 -4.15
CA GLY A 123 -7.45 25.93 -3.77
C GLY A 123 -6.58 25.00 -4.61
N ALA A 124 -5.75 25.49 -5.54
CA ALA A 124 -4.88 24.66 -6.37
C ALA A 124 -3.92 23.79 -5.54
N THR A 125 -3.34 24.32 -4.46
CA THR A 125 -2.46 23.56 -3.56
C THR A 125 -3.20 22.37 -2.95
N ARG A 126 -4.40 22.61 -2.41
CA ARG A 126 -5.23 21.52 -1.83
C ARG A 126 -5.61 20.47 -2.87
N ALA A 127 -5.86 20.87 -4.11
CA ALA A 127 -6.12 19.94 -5.20
C ALA A 127 -4.88 19.07 -5.52
N VAL A 128 -3.71 19.69 -5.58
CA VAL A 128 -2.43 18.96 -5.79
C VAL A 128 -2.20 17.94 -4.66
N ASP A 129 -2.44 18.30 -3.40
CA ASP A 129 -2.29 17.39 -2.27
C ASP A 129 -3.27 16.21 -2.36
N LEU A 130 -4.50 16.45 -2.82
CA LEU A 130 -5.47 15.38 -3.08
C LEU A 130 -5.00 14.44 -4.20
N PHE A 131 -4.51 14.97 -5.32
CA PHE A 131 -3.95 14.14 -6.40
C PHE A 131 -2.70 13.36 -5.98
N LEU A 132 -1.91 13.87 -5.03
CA LEU A 132 -0.76 13.16 -4.47
C LEU A 132 -1.16 12.04 -3.51
N SER A 133 -2.36 12.08 -2.97
CA SER A 133 -2.85 11.13 -1.97
C SER A 133 -3.83 10.08 -2.51
N ARG A 134 -4.22 10.18 -3.79
CA ARG A 134 -5.22 9.30 -4.40
C ARG A 134 -4.83 8.88 -5.81
N ASP A 135 -5.17 7.65 -6.16
CA ASP A 135 -4.85 7.07 -7.47
C ASP A 135 -5.66 7.71 -8.61
N ALA A 136 -6.92 8.05 -8.34
CA ALA A 136 -7.81 8.72 -9.28
C ALA A 136 -8.76 9.67 -8.54
N LEU A 137 -9.09 10.78 -9.20
CA LEU A 137 -10.05 11.77 -8.69
C LEU A 137 -10.96 12.23 -9.81
N ALA A 138 -12.26 12.23 -9.55
CA ALA A 138 -13.22 12.95 -10.38
C ALA A 138 -13.17 14.47 -10.04
N PRO A 139 -13.43 15.37 -10.99
CA PRO A 139 -13.50 16.81 -10.71
C PRO A 139 -14.46 17.16 -9.57
N SER A 140 -15.54 16.41 -9.40
CA SER A 140 -16.51 16.55 -8.31
C SER A 140 -15.95 16.26 -6.91
N ALA A 141 -14.81 15.56 -6.81
CA ALA A 141 -14.13 15.35 -5.54
C ALA A 141 -13.39 16.59 -5.02
N LEU A 142 -13.27 17.64 -5.85
CA LEU A 142 -12.71 18.93 -5.48
C LEU A 142 -13.82 19.87 -4.94
N ASP A 143 -14.53 19.42 -3.90
CA ASP A 143 -15.71 20.07 -3.30
C ASP A 143 -15.46 21.47 -2.72
N PHE A 144 -14.22 21.83 -2.51
CA PHE A 144 -13.78 23.14 -2.02
C PHE A 144 -13.68 24.22 -3.11
N MET A 145 -14.02 23.91 -4.35
CA MET A 145 -14.09 24.84 -5.45
C MET A 145 -15.35 24.59 -6.30
N SER A 146 -15.75 25.59 -7.16
CA SER A 146 -16.86 25.37 -8.05
C SER A 146 -16.55 24.30 -9.10
N ASP A 147 -17.57 23.56 -9.54
CA ASP A 147 -17.45 22.48 -10.54
C ASP A 147 -16.73 22.96 -11.82
N ARG A 148 -17.07 24.17 -12.29
CA ARG A 148 -16.40 24.79 -13.44
C ARG A 148 -14.91 25.07 -13.18
N ALA A 149 -14.53 25.47 -11.96
CA ALA A 149 -13.14 25.70 -11.60
C ALA A 149 -12.37 24.39 -11.48
N ALA A 150 -13.00 23.36 -10.90
CA ALA A 150 -12.43 22.03 -10.77
C ALA A 150 -12.11 21.43 -12.14
N ARG A 151 -13.07 21.44 -13.08
CA ARG A 151 -12.84 20.93 -14.45
C ARG A 151 -11.72 21.67 -15.15
N ARG A 152 -11.73 23.01 -15.14
CA ARG A 152 -10.64 23.81 -15.74
C ARG A 152 -9.28 23.54 -15.12
N LEU A 153 -9.22 23.25 -13.83
CA LEU A 153 -7.98 22.88 -13.15
C LEU A 153 -7.48 21.53 -13.64
N CYS A 154 -8.38 20.53 -13.71
CA CYS A 154 -8.05 19.20 -14.25
C CYS A 154 -7.57 19.29 -15.70
N ASP A 155 -8.30 19.96 -16.59
CA ASP A 155 -7.92 20.16 -18.00
C ASP A 155 -6.51 20.77 -18.12
N ARG A 156 -6.22 21.76 -17.28
CA ARG A 156 -4.91 22.41 -17.25
C ARG A 156 -3.81 21.48 -16.76
N LEU A 157 -4.08 20.65 -15.74
CA LEU A 157 -3.12 19.67 -15.26
C LEU A 157 -2.85 18.58 -16.30
N VAL A 158 -3.88 18.16 -17.04
CA VAL A 158 -3.76 17.22 -18.17
C VAL A 158 -2.94 17.85 -19.29
N SER A 159 -3.27 19.09 -19.70
CA SER A 159 -2.54 19.79 -20.78
C SER A 159 -1.04 20.01 -20.47
N GLN A 160 -0.70 20.07 -19.18
CA GLN A 160 0.69 20.17 -18.71
C GLN A 160 1.36 18.80 -18.45
N GLY A 161 0.68 17.70 -18.73
CA GLY A 161 1.17 16.34 -18.52
C GLY A 161 1.42 15.97 -17.04
N ALA A 162 0.82 16.72 -16.11
CA ALA A 162 0.94 16.48 -14.66
C ALA A 162 0.05 15.34 -14.17
N ILE A 163 -1.14 15.19 -14.78
CA ILE A 163 -2.06 14.07 -14.60
C ILE A 163 -2.51 13.55 -15.97
N ARG A 164 -3.21 12.40 -15.98
CA ARG A 164 -3.84 11.84 -17.18
C ARG A 164 -5.33 11.63 -16.95
N GLU A 165 -6.14 11.69 -17.99
CA GLU A 165 -7.50 11.15 -18.00
C GLU A 165 -7.49 9.63 -17.99
N LEU A 166 -8.49 9.04 -17.30
CA LEU A 166 -8.72 7.60 -17.26
C LEU A 166 -9.95 7.24 -18.08
#